data_d434268ac85143d21ad315bff6c3a718
#
_entry.id   d434268ac85143d21ad315bff6c3a718
#
_cell.length_a   1.000
_cell.length_b   1.000
_cell.length_c   1.000
_cell.angle_alpha   90.00
_cell.angle_beta   90.00
_cell.angle_gamma   90.00
#
_symmetry.space_group_name_H-M   'P 1'
#
loop_
_entity.id
_entity.type
_entity.pdbx_description
1 polymer ?
#
loop_
_entity_poly.entity_id
_entity_poly.type
_entity_poly.pdbx_seq_one_letter_code
_entity_poly.pdbx_strand_id
1 'polypeptide(L)'
;PKFYAQINYTELTSSLKLRHPVFLGLREDKFFQYPNYSNDELKTFLTSPNKILYPRHKITKFDIASYYNEVYPLIRQHLIGRVLNLYRCPKGVGNNCFFNRHRGSMRNLVPIQVKNQNNFTVYDLKGLIYLVRYNALEIHTWNCSKENDFAPKEIVFDLDPAVSLSSQMVIEAAFEIREILKRLELDSFPKVTGGKGIHLHVPLSAAYSQLQVYDISKSISLLIEEQRPQLYTTTSRLKDRKSKIFIDYLRNNFGSSYICPFSTRANENATVAFPVSWQELNKYDLKDPLTLMKLISKAPVKHPWRDYWGLDQRIKIYK
;
A
#
# COMPACT_ATOMS: atom_id res chain seq x y z
N PRO A 1 -8.89 16.37 -1.25
CA PRO A 1 -9.70 17.42 -1.87
C PRO A 1 -8.82 18.42 -2.59
N LYS A 2 -9.29 18.98 -3.72
CA LYS A 2 -8.55 19.99 -4.49
C LYS A 2 -8.90 21.42 -4.04
N PHE A 3 -9.99 21.57 -3.28
CA PHE A 3 -10.53 22.88 -2.90
C PHE A 3 -11.02 22.87 -1.45
N TYR A 4 -11.00 24.03 -0.81
CA TYR A 4 -11.72 24.29 0.43
C TYR A 4 -13.07 24.94 0.11
N ALA A 5 -14.12 24.48 0.78
CA ALA A 5 -15.41 25.12 0.76
C ALA A 5 -15.65 25.88 2.06
N GLN A 6 -16.20 27.07 1.98
CA GLN A 6 -16.74 27.75 3.13
C GLN A 6 -18.19 27.29 3.34
N ILE A 7 -18.46 26.74 4.52
CA ILE A 7 -19.78 26.21 4.87
C ILE A 7 -20.20 26.86 6.17
N ASN A 8 -21.38 27.48 6.17
CA ASN A 8 -22.07 27.90 7.40
C ASN A 8 -22.93 26.74 7.91
N TYR A 9 -22.98 26.53 9.21
CA TYR A 9 -23.77 25.47 9.83
C TYR A 9 -24.15 25.85 11.25
N THR A 10 -25.23 25.27 11.77
CA THR A 10 -25.75 25.63 13.11
C THR A 10 -24.96 24.93 14.21
N GLU A 11 -24.61 23.66 14.03
CA GLU A 11 -23.83 22.88 15.00
C GLU A 11 -23.17 21.65 14.35
N LEU A 12 -22.18 21.11 15.03
CA LEU A 12 -21.61 19.78 14.75
C LEU A 12 -22.29 18.74 15.66
N THR A 13 -22.86 17.70 15.06
CA THR A 13 -23.41 16.59 15.84
C THR A 13 -22.30 15.80 16.52
N SER A 14 -22.63 14.98 17.52
CA SER A 14 -21.68 14.06 18.18
C SER A 14 -21.00 13.08 17.21
N SER A 15 -21.61 12.83 16.05
CA SER A 15 -21.05 12.03 14.95
C SER A 15 -20.26 12.86 13.92
N LEU A 16 -19.91 14.12 14.25
CA LEU A 16 -19.17 15.06 13.41
C LEU A 16 -19.85 15.39 12.06
N LYS A 17 -21.19 15.33 12.01
CA LYS A 17 -21.95 15.79 10.86
C LYS A 17 -22.39 17.23 11.07
N LEU A 18 -22.31 18.02 10.00
CA LEU A 18 -22.81 19.40 10.00
C LEU A 18 -24.35 19.40 10.02
N ARG A 19 -24.95 20.22 10.90
CA ARG A 19 -26.40 20.42 10.94
C ARG A 19 -26.75 21.68 10.17
N HIS A 20 -27.71 21.57 9.26
CA HIS A 20 -28.14 22.67 8.36
C HIS A 20 -26.95 23.32 7.61
N PRO A 21 -26.13 22.55 6.85
CA PRO A 21 -24.98 23.11 6.15
C PRO A 21 -25.43 23.96 4.96
N VAL A 22 -24.93 25.21 4.90
CA VAL A 22 -25.12 26.13 3.78
C VAL A 22 -23.77 26.37 3.11
N PHE A 23 -23.65 26.00 1.84
CA PHE A 23 -22.47 26.29 1.06
C PHE A 23 -22.39 27.79 0.73
N LEU A 24 -21.30 28.44 1.11
CA LEU A 24 -21.08 29.88 0.90
C LEU A 24 -20.15 30.18 -0.28
N GLY A 25 -19.32 29.22 -0.69
CA GLY A 25 -18.40 29.39 -1.80
C GLY A 25 -17.12 28.55 -1.67
N LEU A 26 -16.34 28.55 -2.73
CA LEU A 26 -14.99 27.98 -2.71
C LEU A 26 -13.99 29.00 -2.14
N ARG A 27 -13.05 28.52 -1.35
CA ARG A 27 -11.99 29.34 -0.77
C ARG A 27 -10.73 29.16 -1.62
N GLU A 28 -10.57 29.97 -2.67
CA GLU A 28 -9.41 29.96 -3.56
C GLU A 28 -8.14 30.49 -2.88
N ASP A 29 -8.31 31.25 -1.80
CA ASP A 29 -7.24 31.77 -0.95
C ASP A 29 -6.63 30.71 -0.03
N LYS A 30 -7.23 29.52 0.07
CA LYS A 30 -6.74 28.43 0.91
C LYS A 30 -6.28 27.23 0.06
N PHE A 31 -4.98 26.96 0.17
CA PHE A 31 -4.41 25.72 -0.37
C PHE A 31 -4.53 24.61 0.65
N PHE A 32 -4.87 23.40 0.17
CA PHE A 32 -4.89 22.23 1.02
C PHE A 32 -3.45 21.86 1.43
N GLN A 33 -3.14 22.07 2.69
CA GLN A 33 -1.91 21.59 3.30
C GLN A 33 -2.19 20.29 4.05
N TYR A 34 -1.44 19.25 3.70
CA TYR A 34 -1.46 18.03 4.51
C TYR A 34 -0.89 18.33 5.89
N PRO A 35 -1.41 17.70 6.95
CA PRO A 35 -0.80 17.80 8.26
C PRO A 35 0.65 17.37 8.17
N ASN A 36 1.51 18.13 8.82
CA ASN A 36 2.94 17.85 8.95
C ASN A 36 3.32 18.22 10.39
N TYR A 37 3.92 17.29 11.12
CA TYR A 37 4.32 17.50 12.51
C TYR A 37 5.77 17.94 12.57
N SER A 38 6.06 18.86 13.49
CA SER A 38 7.43 19.21 13.86
C SER A 38 8.13 18.01 14.52
N ASN A 39 9.45 18.05 14.56
CA ASN A 39 10.25 17.00 15.19
C ASN A 39 9.88 16.76 16.67
N ASP A 40 9.54 17.83 17.40
CA ASP A 40 9.16 17.71 18.81
C ASP A 40 7.78 17.09 18.97
N GLU A 41 6.81 17.45 18.12
CA GLU A 41 5.50 16.79 18.10
C GLU A 41 5.63 15.28 17.78
N LEU A 42 6.43 14.92 16.77
CA LEU A 42 6.67 13.52 16.42
C LEU A 42 7.24 12.71 17.60
N LYS A 43 8.18 13.29 18.35
CA LYS A 43 8.75 12.65 19.54
C LYS A 43 7.69 12.39 20.61
N THR A 44 6.70 13.29 20.79
CA THR A 44 5.63 13.11 21.79
C THR A 44 4.71 11.93 21.47
N PHE A 45 4.52 11.61 20.17
CA PHE A 45 3.70 10.47 19.76
C PHE A 45 4.40 9.13 19.90
N LEU A 46 5.73 9.12 20.02
CA LEU A 46 6.54 7.90 20.06
C LEU A 46 6.87 7.46 21.50
N THR A 47 7.00 6.17 21.69
CA THR A 47 7.70 5.59 22.84
C THR A 47 9.13 5.27 22.42
N SER A 48 10.12 5.71 23.19
CA SER A 48 11.55 5.47 22.89
C SER A 48 11.93 5.89 21.46
N PRO A 49 11.85 7.19 21.09
CA PRO A 49 12.10 7.67 19.73
C PRO A 49 13.50 7.30 19.22
N ASN A 50 14.50 7.28 20.08
CA ASN A 50 15.89 6.95 19.75
C ASN A 50 16.17 5.43 19.63
N LYS A 51 15.14 4.59 19.80
CA LYS A 51 15.31 3.14 19.66
C LYS A 51 15.68 2.79 18.22
N ILE A 52 16.82 2.14 18.06
CA ILE A 52 17.28 1.63 16.74
C ILE A 52 16.42 0.43 16.36
N LEU A 53 15.78 0.51 15.17
CA LEU A 53 14.99 -0.56 14.59
C LEU A 53 15.67 -1.23 13.39
N TYR A 54 16.59 -0.53 12.71
CA TYR A 54 17.47 -1.09 11.68
C TYR A 54 18.94 -0.94 12.12
N PRO A 55 19.50 -1.96 12.77
CA PRO A 55 20.84 -1.87 13.39
C PRO A 55 21.94 -1.55 12.38
N ARG A 56 21.91 -2.15 11.19
CA ARG A 56 22.93 -1.98 10.14
C ARG A 56 23.09 -0.50 9.73
N HIS A 57 22.01 0.25 9.69
CA HIS A 57 21.99 1.64 9.24
C HIS A 57 21.79 2.63 10.40
N LYS A 58 21.71 2.14 11.63
CA LYS A 58 21.42 2.92 12.84
C LYS A 58 20.14 3.74 12.75
N ILE A 59 19.16 3.28 11.93
CA ILE A 59 17.88 3.98 11.76
C ILE A 59 17.04 3.79 13.00
N THR A 60 16.59 4.89 13.57
CA THR A 60 15.80 4.95 14.78
C THR A 60 14.30 4.91 14.48
N LYS A 61 13.51 4.74 15.51
CA LYS A 61 12.07 4.87 15.45
C LYS A 61 11.65 6.29 15.02
N PHE A 62 12.40 7.30 15.44
CA PHE A 62 12.16 8.69 15.06
C PHE A 62 12.39 8.91 13.56
N ASP A 63 13.46 8.34 12.98
CA ASP A 63 13.74 8.45 11.55
C ASP A 63 12.62 7.86 10.69
N ILE A 64 12.07 6.72 11.11
CA ILE A 64 10.92 6.09 10.43
C ILE A 64 9.67 6.97 10.54
N ALA A 65 9.43 7.58 11.71
CA ALA A 65 8.29 8.49 11.89
C ALA A 65 8.45 9.76 11.04
N SER A 66 9.64 10.33 10.96
CA SER A 66 9.97 11.47 10.11
C SER A 66 9.74 11.14 8.63
N TYR A 67 10.17 9.96 8.17
CA TYR A 67 9.88 9.48 6.83
C TYR A 67 8.38 9.42 6.53
N TYR A 68 7.58 8.82 7.43
CA TYR A 68 6.14 8.74 7.22
C TYR A 68 5.44 10.09 7.32
N ASN A 69 5.96 11.02 8.10
CA ASN A 69 5.48 12.40 8.14
C ASN A 69 5.63 13.09 6.78
N GLU A 70 6.77 12.92 6.12
CA GLU A 70 7.05 13.49 4.80
C GLU A 70 6.25 12.83 3.68
N VAL A 71 6.15 11.49 3.67
CA VAL A 71 5.45 10.76 2.61
C VAL A 71 3.95 10.64 2.85
N TYR A 72 3.41 11.18 3.95
CA TYR A 72 1.98 11.10 4.25
C TYR A 72 1.07 11.55 3.11
N PRO A 73 1.33 12.65 2.39
CA PRO A 73 0.52 13.06 1.25
C PRO A 73 0.38 11.98 0.16
N LEU A 74 1.38 11.12 0.04
CA LEU A 74 1.46 10.06 -0.96
C LEU A 74 0.84 8.75 -0.49
N ILE A 75 1.19 8.30 0.72
CA ILE A 75 0.73 7.03 1.26
C ILE A 75 -0.75 7.03 1.68
N ARG A 76 -1.29 8.19 2.08
CA ARG A 76 -2.61 8.29 2.70
C ARG A 76 -3.75 7.66 1.89
N GLN A 77 -3.74 7.82 0.57
CA GLN A 77 -4.79 7.28 -0.29
C GLN A 77 -4.74 5.74 -0.39
N HIS A 78 -3.57 5.14 -0.13
CA HIS A 78 -3.38 3.70 -0.10
C HIS A 78 -3.64 3.08 1.28
N LEU A 79 -3.76 3.92 2.32
CA LEU A 79 -3.74 3.50 3.71
C LEU A 79 -5.04 3.78 4.46
N ILE A 80 -5.58 5.02 4.29
CA ILE A 80 -6.68 5.53 5.10
C ILE A 80 -7.95 4.67 4.94
N GLY A 81 -8.54 4.28 6.09
CA GLY A 81 -9.77 3.49 6.15
C GLY A 81 -9.62 2.03 5.74
N ARG A 82 -8.45 1.59 5.25
CA ARG A 82 -8.21 0.19 4.91
C ARG A 82 -7.95 -0.65 6.16
N VAL A 83 -8.30 -1.92 6.12
CA VAL A 83 -7.92 -2.88 7.15
C VAL A 83 -6.41 -3.14 7.05
N LEU A 84 -5.73 -3.09 8.18
CA LEU A 84 -4.28 -3.17 8.25
C LEU A 84 -3.81 -4.47 8.91
N ASN A 85 -2.71 -5.01 8.37
CA ASN A 85 -1.88 -6.01 9.00
C ASN A 85 -0.47 -5.41 9.15
N LEU A 86 0.13 -5.54 10.34
CA LEU A 86 1.45 -5.00 10.60
C LEU A 86 2.47 -6.13 10.73
N TYR A 87 3.66 -5.94 10.15
CA TYR A 87 4.80 -6.74 10.51
C TYR A 87 5.64 -5.96 11.52
N ARG A 88 5.61 -6.42 12.76
CA ARG A 88 6.19 -5.71 13.92
C ARG A 88 7.49 -6.35 14.33
N CYS A 89 8.49 -5.51 14.59
CA CYS A 89 9.81 -5.92 15.06
C CYS A 89 10.16 -5.19 16.36
N PRO A 90 9.61 -5.59 17.51
CA PRO A 90 9.82 -4.89 18.78
C PRO A 90 11.29 -4.76 19.22
N LYS A 91 12.15 -5.67 18.78
CA LYS A 91 13.58 -5.65 19.06
C LYS A 91 14.44 -5.20 17.87
N GLY A 92 13.82 -4.67 16.80
CA GLY A 92 14.48 -4.33 15.55
C GLY A 92 14.59 -5.51 14.58
N VAL A 93 15.03 -5.21 13.35
CA VAL A 93 15.27 -6.21 12.29
C VAL A 93 16.36 -7.20 12.74
N GLY A 94 16.24 -8.44 12.28
CA GLY A 94 17.16 -9.53 12.68
C GLY A 94 16.77 -10.23 13.98
N ASN A 95 15.75 -9.73 14.67
CA ASN A 95 15.18 -10.34 15.87
C ASN A 95 13.75 -10.84 15.60
N ASN A 96 13.11 -11.45 16.60
CA ASN A 96 11.76 -11.98 16.48
C ASN A 96 10.75 -10.92 16.03
N CYS A 97 10.43 -10.91 14.73
CA CYS A 97 9.37 -10.13 14.14
C CYS A 97 8.13 -11.01 13.92
N PHE A 98 6.94 -10.41 13.94
CA PHE A 98 5.69 -11.16 13.80
C PHE A 98 4.59 -10.34 13.13
N PHE A 99 3.67 -11.02 12.45
CA PHE A 99 2.48 -10.40 11.91
C PHE A 99 1.45 -10.15 13.01
N ASN A 100 0.91 -8.93 13.02
CA ASN A 100 -0.15 -8.49 13.90
C ASN A 100 -1.38 -8.09 13.07
N ARG A 101 -2.43 -8.89 13.14
CA ARG A 101 -3.67 -8.72 12.37
C ARG A 101 -4.80 -8.12 13.17
N HIS A 102 -4.74 -8.22 14.50
CA HIS A 102 -5.78 -7.76 15.40
C HIS A 102 -5.31 -6.58 16.23
N ARG A 103 -6.25 -5.70 16.61
CA ARG A 103 -5.94 -4.49 17.38
C ARG A 103 -5.27 -4.79 18.71
N GLY A 104 -5.75 -5.79 19.44
CA GLY A 104 -5.21 -6.13 20.77
C GLY A 104 -5.11 -4.91 21.68
N SER A 105 -3.93 -4.71 22.28
CA SER A 105 -3.62 -3.60 23.19
C SER A 105 -3.28 -2.27 22.49
N MET A 106 -3.31 -2.21 21.16
CA MET A 106 -2.97 -1.00 20.40
C MET A 106 -4.11 0.03 20.42
N ARG A 107 -4.37 0.62 21.61
CA ARG A 107 -5.54 1.49 21.87
C ARG A 107 -5.61 2.75 21.02
N ASN A 108 -4.47 3.23 20.49
CA ASN A 108 -4.39 4.43 19.65
C ASN A 108 -4.84 4.18 18.18
N LEU A 109 -5.09 2.93 17.79
CA LEU A 109 -5.58 2.58 16.46
C LEU A 109 -7.10 2.43 16.47
N VAL A 110 -7.72 2.83 15.38
CA VAL A 110 -9.17 2.77 15.25
C VAL A 110 -9.63 1.34 15.01
N PRO A 111 -10.56 0.79 15.83
CA PRO A 111 -11.06 -0.56 15.64
C PRO A 111 -11.96 -0.64 14.41
N ILE A 112 -11.84 -1.74 13.67
CA ILE A 112 -12.76 -2.16 12.62
C ILE A 112 -13.19 -3.59 12.91
N GLN A 113 -14.50 -3.81 12.96
CA GLN A 113 -15.05 -5.15 13.06
C GLN A 113 -15.21 -5.74 11.65
N VAL A 114 -14.59 -6.89 11.42
CA VAL A 114 -14.69 -7.63 10.15
C VAL A 114 -14.96 -9.09 10.48
N LYS A 115 -16.14 -9.61 10.14
CA LYS A 115 -16.53 -11.01 10.42
C LYS A 115 -16.17 -11.47 11.85
N ASN A 116 -16.59 -10.71 12.87
CA ASN A 116 -16.32 -10.94 14.29
C ASN A 116 -14.84 -10.85 14.70
N GLN A 117 -13.96 -10.36 13.85
CA GLN A 117 -12.56 -10.10 14.19
C GLN A 117 -12.34 -8.63 14.47
N ASN A 118 -11.61 -8.34 15.56
CA ASN A 118 -11.27 -6.99 15.98
C ASN A 118 -9.99 -6.52 15.26
N ASN A 119 -10.14 -6.13 13.99
CA ASN A 119 -9.09 -5.54 13.16
C ASN A 119 -8.92 -4.04 13.50
N PHE A 120 -8.09 -3.34 12.74
CA PHE A 120 -7.84 -1.92 12.94
C PHE A 120 -7.50 -1.21 11.63
N THR A 121 -7.64 0.11 11.69
CA THR A 121 -7.26 1.05 10.62
C THR A 121 -6.68 2.33 11.21
N VAL A 122 -6.28 3.24 10.33
CA VAL A 122 -5.91 4.62 10.64
C VAL A 122 -6.63 5.59 9.70
N TYR A 123 -6.90 6.81 10.16
CA TYR A 123 -7.61 7.83 9.38
C TYR A 123 -6.80 9.11 9.16
N ASP A 124 -5.68 9.26 9.83
CA ASP A 124 -4.86 10.47 9.78
C ASP A 124 -3.36 10.16 9.92
N LEU A 125 -2.55 11.21 9.81
CA LEU A 125 -1.11 11.15 10.02
C LEU A 125 -0.74 10.65 11.42
N LYS A 126 -1.46 11.09 12.45
CA LYS A 126 -1.20 10.67 13.83
C LYS A 126 -1.38 9.17 14.00
N GLY A 127 -2.43 8.61 13.39
CA GLY A 127 -2.64 7.17 13.33
C GLY A 127 -1.49 6.44 12.65
N LEU A 128 -0.98 6.97 11.52
CA LEU A 128 0.19 6.40 10.84
C LEU A 128 1.44 6.43 11.74
N ILE A 129 1.70 7.54 12.45
CA ILE A 129 2.83 7.61 13.40
C ILE A 129 2.65 6.62 14.57
N TYR A 130 1.42 6.35 14.98
CA TYR A 130 1.18 5.31 16.00
C TYR A 130 1.50 3.89 15.52
N LEU A 131 1.45 3.59 14.22
CA LEU A 131 1.95 2.31 13.72
C LEU A 131 3.46 2.17 14.03
N VAL A 132 4.23 3.25 13.82
CA VAL A 132 5.66 3.31 14.17
C VAL A 132 5.86 3.19 15.68
N ARG A 133 5.01 3.86 16.49
CA ARG A 133 5.02 3.71 17.96
C ARG A 133 4.94 2.25 18.38
N TYR A 134 4.17 1.44 17.68
CA TYR A 134 4.03 0.00 17.94
C TYR A 134 5.11 -0.86 17.27
N ASN A 135 6.19 -0.25 16.76
CA ASN A 135 7.33 -0.89 16.09
C ASN A 135 6.92 -1.67 14.83
N ALA A 136 5.93 -1.18 14.10
CA ALA A 136 5.61 -1.68 12.77
C ALA A 136 6.70 -1.24 11.80
N LEU A 137 7.32 -2.19 11.14
CA LEU A 137 8.28 -1.96 10.06
C LEU A 137 7.68 -2.23 8.68
N GLU A 138 6.62 -3.05 8.64
CA GLU A 138 5.83 -3.17 7.41
C GLU A 138 4.36 -2.91 7.70
N ILE A 139 3.75 -2.16 6.79
CA ILE A 139 2.31 -1.89 6.76
C ILE A 139 1.75 -2.63 5.57
N HIS A 140 0.87 -3.59 5.81
CA HIS A 140 0.14 -4.32 4.80
C HIS A 140 -1.33 -3.90 4.83
N THR A 141 -1.91 -3.69 3.66
CA THR A 141 -3.30 -3.25 3.53
C THR A 141 -4.13 -4.29 2.80
N TRP A 142 -5.42 -4.39 3.12
CA TRP A 142 -6.36 -5.07 2.26
C TRP A 142 -6.69 -4.17 1.05
N ASN A 143 -7.19 -4.75 -0.04
CA ASN A 143 -7.60 -3.99 -1.23
C ASN A 143 -8.94 -3.24 -1.08
N CYS A 144 -9.54 -3.27 0.10
CA CYS A 144 -10.84 -2.69 0.42
C CYS A 144 -10.78 -1.78 1.65
N SER A 145 -11.79 -0.93 1.83
CA SER A 145 -11.93 -0.05 3.00
C SER A 145 -13.35 -0.07 3.53
N LYS A 146 -13.51 0.30 4.81
CA LYS A 146 -14.82 0.40 5.46
C LYS A 146 -15.73 1.44 4.80
N GLU A 147 -15.16 2.55 4.35
CA GLU A 147 -15.91 3.65 3.71
C GLU A 147 -16.59 3.21 2.40
N ASN A 148 -16.12 2.13 1.82
CA ASN A 148 -16.66 1.56 0.59
C ASN A 148 -17.35 0.21 0.84
N ASP A 149 -17.91 0.02 2.02
CA ASP A 149 -18.57 -1.22 2.45
C ASP A 149 -17.75 -2.48 2.14
N PHE A 150 -16.43 -2.38 2.32
CA PHE A 150 -15.44 -3.39 2.00
C PHE A 150 -15.42 -3.84 0.52
N ALA A 151 -15.98 -3.04 -0.41
CA ALA A 151 -15.79 -3.29 -1.83
C ALA A 151 -14.32 -3.02 -2.23
N PRO A 152 -13.72 -3.88 -3.07
CA PRO A 152 -12.35 -3.67 -3.54
C PRO A 152 -12.24 -2.42 -4.40
N LYS A 153 -11.13 -1.71 -4.25
CA LYS A 153 -10.78 -0.52 -5.05
C LYS A 153 -9.76 -0.80 -6.14
N GLU A 154 -9.20 -1.99 -6.14
CA GLU A 154 -8.12 -2.38 -7.06
C GLU A 154 -7.98 -3.90 -7.15
N ILE A 155 -7.42 -4.37 -8.24
CA ILE A 155 -6.81 -5.70 -8.34
C ILE A 155 -5.31 -5.55 -8.13
N VAL A 156 -4.69 -6.50 -7.45
CA VAL A 156 -3.23 -6.57 -7.31
C VAL A 156 -2.74 -7.92 -7.80
N PHE A 157 -1.84 -7.90 -8.77
CA PHE A 157 -1.07 -9.06 -9.19
C PHE A 157 0.32 -8.95 -8.56
N ASP A 158 0.65 -9.87 -7.65
CA ASP A 158 1.95 -9.95 -7.00
C ASP A 158 2.82 -10.94 -7.80
N LEU A 159 3.85 -10.41 -8.47
CA LEU A 159 4.80 -11.19 -9.25
C LEU A 159 5.94 -11.64 -8.34
N ASP A 160 5.89 -12.89 -7.89
CA ASP A 160 6.85 -13.48 -6.96
C ASP A 160 7.79 -14.44 -7.71
N PRO A 161 9.00 -14.00 -8.09
CA PRO A 161 9.92 -14.79 -8.89
C PRO A 161 10.63 -15.87 -8.08
N ALA A 162 10.89 -17.02 -8.72
CA ALA A 162 11.83 -17.99 -8.20
C ALA A 162 13.24 -17.36 -8.07
N VAL A 163 14.01 -17.85 -7.10
CA VAL A 163 15.35 -17.31 -6.79
C VAL A 163 16.31 -17.34 -7.98
N SER A 164 16.11 -18.30 -8.90
CA SER A 164 16.93 -18.49 -10.10
C SER A 164 16.69 -17.47 -11.22
N LEU A 165 15.60 -16.69 -11.14
CA LEU A 165 15.26 -15.72 -12.17
C LEU A 165 16.01 -14.40 -11.98
N SER A 166 16.43 -13.80 -13.10
CA SER A 166 17.08 -12.50 -13.08
C SER A 166 16.06 -11.37 -12.85
N SER A 167 16.53 -10.24 -12.30
CA SER A 167 15.71 -9.03 -12.16
C SER A 167 15.10 -8.58 -13.49
N GLN A 168 15.88 -8.69 -14.57
CA GLN A 168 15.44 -8.31 -15.90
C GLN A 168 14.24 -9.15 -16.37
N MET A 169 14.25 -10.46 -16.15
CA MET A 169 13.13 -11.35 -16.51
C MET A 169 11.84 -10.97 -15.75
N VAL A 170 11.96 -10.54 -14.50
CA VAL A 170 10.78 -10.10 -13.71
C VAL A 170 10.22 -8.78 -14.24
N ILE A 171 11.09 -7.86 -14.64
CA ILE A 171 10.69 -6.59 -15.25
C ILE A 171 10.00 -6.84 -16.60
N GLU A 172 10.60 -7.68 -17.46
CA GLU A 172 10.02 -8.05 -18.75
C GLU A 172 8.63 -8.70 -18.57
N ALA A 173 8.50 -9.60 -17.60
CA ALA A 173 7.22 -10.21 -17.25
C ALA A 173 6.17 -9.17 -16.83
N ALA A 174 6.57 -8.15 -16.07
CA ALA A 174 5.66 -7.06 -15.70
C ALA A 174 5.16 -6.29 -16.94
N PHE A 175 6.03 -6.05 -17.93
CA PHE A 175 5.64 -5.41 -19.19
C PHE A 175 4.73 -6.30 -20.05
N GLU A 176 5.01 -7.61 -20.12
CA GLU A 176 4.14 -8.56 -20.83
C GLU A 176 2.72 -8.56 -20.23
N ILE A 177 2.63 -8.65 -18.90
CA ILE A 177 1.34 -8.62 -18.20
C ILE A 177 0.63 -7.28 -18.40
N ARG A 178 1.36 -6.16 -18.41
CA ARG A 178 0.81 -4.85 -18.75
C ARG A 178 0.12 -4.87 -20.13
N GLU A 179 0.77 -5.44 -21.14
CA GLU A 179 0.18 -5.49 -22.49
C GLU A 179 -1.06 -6.40 -22.56
N ILE A 180 -1.11 -7.48 -21.77
CA ILE A 180 -2.31 -8.31 -21.61
C ILE A 180 -3.42 -7.49 -20.96
N LEU A 181 -3.13 -6.79 -19.86
CA LEU A 181 -4.11 -5.94 -19.16
C LEU A 181 -4.64 -4.82 -20.08
N LYS A 182 -3.77 -4.19 -20.89
CA LYS A 182 -4.19 -3.18 -21.88
C LYS A 182 -5.14 -3.73 -22.94
N ARG A 183 -4.95 -4.96 -23.41
CA ARG A 183 -5.91 -5.61 -24.33
C ARG A 183 -7.27 -5.83 -23.70
N LEU A 184 -7.31 -5.93 -22.36
CA LEU A 184 -8.54 -5.98 -21.56
C LEU A 184 -9.05 -4.58 -21.18
N GLU A 185 -8.46 -3.53 -21.78
CA GLU A 185 -8.74 -2.11 -21.49
C GLU A 185 -8.52 -1.73 -20.01
N LEU A 186 -7.52 -2.35 -19.36
CA LEU A 186 -7.15 -2.09 -17.99
C LEU A 186 -5.76 -1.44 -17.91
N ASP A 187 -5.73 -0.22 -17.40
CA ASP A 187 -4.47 0.44 -17.03
C ASP A 187 -3.94 -0.12 -15.72
N SER A 188 -2.64 -0.31 -15.68
CA SER A 188 -1.95 -0.86 -14.51
C SER A 188 -0.75 -0.02 -14.10
N PHE A 189 -0.40 -0.12 -12.82
CA PHE A 189 0.60 0.72 -12.17
C PHE A 189 1.59 -0.16 -11.40
N PRO A 190 2.88 -0.12 -11.73
CA PRO A 190 3.86 -0.99 -11.13
C PRO A 190 4.37 -0.43 -9.80
N LYS A 191 4.59 -1.32 -8.84
CA LYS A 191 5.25 -1.07 -7.56
C LYS A 191 6.34 -2.10 -7.33
N VAL A 192 7.55 -1.65 -7.09
CA VAL A 192 8.61 -2.52 -6.59
C VAL A 192 8.35 -2.82 -5.11
N THR A 193 8.45 -4.09 -4.71
CA THR A 193 8.07 -4.49 -3.34
C THR A 193 9.13 -4.20 -2.28
N GLY A 194 10.29 -3.69 -2.69
CA GLY A 194 11.47 -3.54 -1.83
C GLY A 194 12.16 -4.88 -1.53
N GLY A 195 11.73 -5.94 -2.19
CA GLY A 195 12.36 -7.25 -2.28
C GLY A 195 12.66 -7.60 -3.73
N LYS A 196 12.35 -8.83 -4.15
CA LYS A 196 12.58 -9.32 -5.52
C LYS A 196 11.36 -9.19 -6.43
N GLY A 197 10.17 -8.97 -5.86
CA GLY A 197 8.90 -8.99 -6.57
C GLY A 197 8.46 -7.62 -7.06
N ILE A 198 7.49 -7.65 -7.97
CA ILE A 198 6.79 -6.48 -8.49
C ILE A 198 5.29 -6.70 -8.28
N HIS A 199 4.59 -5.70 -7.77
CA HIS A 199 3.13 -5.68 -7.79
C HIS A 199 2.64 -4.85 -8.98
N LEU A 200 1.63 -5.34 -9.67
CA LEU A 200 0.87 -4.57 -10.63
C LEU A 200 -0.49 -4.24 -10.02
N HIS A 201 -0.74 -2.96 -9.84
CA HIS A 201 -1.99 -2.44 -9.28
C HIS A 201 -2.89 -2.00 -10.42
N VAL A 202 -4.13 -2.46 -10.42
CA VAL A 202 -5.17 -2.10 -11.41
C VAL A 202 -6.31 -1.45 -10.63
N PRO A 203 -6.43 -0.11 -10.63
CA PRO A 203 -7.53 0.57 -9.93
C PRO A 203 -8.87 0.20 -10.57
N LEU A 204 -9.90 0.08 -9.75
CA LEU A 204 -11.26 -0.24 -10.18
C LEU A 204 -12.24 0.80 -9.64
N SER A 205 -13.25 1.13 -10.43
CA SER A 205 -14.44 1.76 -9.89
C SER A 205 -15.14 0.80 -8.93
N ALA A 206 -15.72 1.33 -7.85
CA ALA A 206 -16.24 0.58 -6.71
C ALA A 206 -17.54 -0.20 -6.99
N ALA A 207 -17.59 -0.93 -8.10
CA ALA A 207 -18.80 -1.64 -8.57
C ALA A 207 -18.74 -3.18 -8.38
N TYR A 208 -17.65 -3.70 -7.80
CA TYR A 208 -17.42 -5.15 -7.74
C TYR A 208 -17.42 -5.67 -6.30
N SER A 209 -18.01 -6.85 -6.10
CA SER A 209 -17.85 -7.59 -4.85
C SER A 209 -16.45 -8.18 -4.75
N GLN A 210 -16.03 -8.52 -3.53
CA GLN A 210 -14.74 -9.15 -3.27
C GLN A 210 -14.59 -10.48 -4.05
N LEU A 211 -15.66 -11.25 -4.17
CA LEU A 211 -15.65 -12.53 -4.91
C LEU A 211 -15.44 -12.29 -6.41
N GLN A 212 -16.14 -11.31 -6.98
CA GLN A 212 -15.97 -10.96 -8.40
C GLN A 212 -14.52 -10.54 -8.71
N VAL A 213 -13.91 -9.68 -7.86
CA VAL A 213 -12.52 -9.25 -8.06
C VAL A 213 -11.56 -10.44 -7.94
N TYR A 214 -11.79 -11.33 -6.98
CA TYR A 214 -11.01 -12.56 -6.84
C TYR A 214 -11.10 -13.45 -8.09
N ASP A 215 -12.31 -13.75 -8.56
CA ASP A 215 -12.54 -14.62 -9.72
C ASP A 215 -11.94 -14.03 -11.00
N ILE A 216 -12.10 -12.72 -11.20
CA ILE A 216 -11.52 -12.00 -12.34
C ILE A 216 -10.00 -12.04 -12.27
N SER A 217 -9.40 -11.73 -11.13
CA SER A 217 -7.94 -11.76 -10.97
C SER A 217 -7.37 -13.16 -11.20
N LYS A 218 -8.09 -14.20 -10.77
CA LYS A 218 -7.74 -15.60 -11.02
C LYS A 218 -7.81 -15.93 -12.52
N SER A 219 -8.89 -15.56 -13.19
CA SER A 219 -9.07 -15.82 -14.63
C SER A 219 -7.98 -15.14 -15.47
N ILE A 220 -7.67 -13.88 -15.18
CA ILE A 220 -6.57 -13.16 -15.84
C ILE A 220 -5.23 -13.85 -15.57
N SER A 221 -4.96 -14.29 -14.34
CA SER A 221 -3.71 -14.97 -14.00
C SER A 221 -3.56 -16.32 -14.71
N LEU A 222 -4.64 -17.07 -14.85
CA LEU A 222 -4.66 -18.31 -15.63
C LEU A 222 -4.42 -18.07 -17.12
N LEU A 223 -5.02 -17.02 -17.68
CA LEU A 223 -4.77 -16.60 -19.07
C LEU A 223 -3.28 -16.26 -19.30
N ILE A 224 -2.64 -15.57 -18.35
CA ILE A 224 -1.21 -15.23 -18.43
C ILE A 224 -0.36 -16.51 -18.35
N GLU A 225 -0.68 -17.43 -17.44
CA GLU A 225 0.02 -18.72 -17.31
C GLU A 225 -0.09 -19.55 -18.59
N GLU A 226 -1.28 -19.59 -19.21
CA GLU A 226 -1.54 -20.34 -20.44
C GLU A 226 -0.70 -19.83 -21.63
N GLN A 227 -0.45 -18.51 -21.72
CA GLN A 227 0.38 -17.94 -22.79
C GLN A 227 1.86 -18.36 -22.67
N ARG A 228 2.40 -18.49 -21.46
CA ARG A 228 3.81 -18.89 -21.23
C ARG A 228 3.93 -19.79 -19.98
N PRO A 229 3.44 -21.04 -20.05
CA PRO A 229 3.40 -21.95 -18.90
C PRO A 229 4.81 -22.37 -18.40
N GLN A 230 5.85 -22.16 -19.22
CA GLN A 230 7.25 -22.37 -18.80
C GLN A 230 7.80 -21.23 -17.92
N LEU A 231 7.22 -20.02 -18.00
CA LEU A 231 7.67 -18.83 -17.24
C LEU A 231 6.75 -18.48 -16.08
N TYR A 232 5.45 -18.65 -16.25
CA TYR A 232 4.44 -18.27 -15.25
C TYR A 232 3.83 -19.47 -14.56
N THR A 233 3.36 -19.26 -13.34
CA THR A 233 2.53 -20.21 -12.61
C THR A 233 1.56 -19.50 -11.68
N THR A 234 0.37 -20.06 -11.52
CA THR A 234 -0.64 -19.62 -10.55
C THR A 234 -0.65 -20.51 -9.31
N THR A 235 0.20 -21.54 -9.25
CA THR A 235 0.27 -22.43 -8.08
C THR A 235 1.01 -21.81 -6.92
N SER A 236 0.41 -21.86 -5.73
CA SER A 236 1.04 -21.37 -4.50
C SER A 236 2.07 -22.33 -3.92
N ARG A 237 2.13 -23.57 -4.38
CA ARG A 237 3.04 -24.61 -3.86
C ARG A 237 4.48 -24.33 -4.28
N LEU A 238 5.38 -24.07 -3.33
CA LEU A 238 6.78 -23.73 -3.60
C LEU A 238 7.50 -24.77 -4.46
N LYS A 239 7.25 -26.08 -4.24
CA LYS A 239 7.87 -27.16 -5.02
C LYS A 239 7.53 -27.12 -6.52
N ASP A 240 6.40 -26.53 -6.89
CA ASP A 240 5.89 -26.47 -8.24
C ASP A 240 6.23 -25.14 -8.95
N ARG A 241 6.85 -24.19 -8.24
CA ARG A 241 7.27 -22.88 -8.76
C ARG A 241 8.66 -22.88 -9.41
N LYS A 242 9.29 -24.03 -9.61
CA LYS A 242 10.67 -24.16 -10.10
C LYS A 242 10.93 -23.24 -11.30
N SER A 243 11.87 -22.31 -11.17
CA SER A 243 12.28 -21.36 -12.22
C SER A 243 11.15 -20.58 -12.89
N LYS A 244 10.04 -20.34 -12.17
CA LYS A 244 8.88 -19.60 -12.67
C LYS A 244 8.59 -18.37 -11.82
N ILE A 245 7.81 -17.47 -12.39
CA ILE A 245 7.19 -16.33 -11.69
C ILE A 245 5.81 -16.78 -11.23
N PHE A 246 5.59 -16.78 -9.94
CA PHE A 246 4.27 -17.00 -9.38
C PHE A 246 3.45 -15.70 -9.47
N ILE A 247 2.31 -15.79 -10.16
CA ILE A 247 1.35 -14.69 -10.23
C ILE A 247 0.36 -14.88 -9.08
N ASP A 248 0.65 -14.22 -7.94
CA ASP A 248 -0.16 -14.35 -6.73
C ASP A 248 -1.41 -13.46 -6.82
N TYR A 249 -2.46 -14.00 -7.40
CA TYR A 249 -3.80 -13.40 -7.42
C TYR A 249 -4.54 -13.57 -6.09
N LEU A 250 -4.06 -14.43 -5.19
CA LEU A 250 -4.67 -14.68 -3.88
C LEU A 250 -4.67 -13.44 -2.99
N ARG A 251 -3.84 -12.42 -3.34
CA ARG A 251 -3.87 -11.09 -2.72
C ARG A 251 -5.23 -10.40 -2.84
N ASN A 252 -6.04 -10.80 -3.80
CA ASN A 252 -7.38 -10.28 -4.03
C ASN A 252 -8.47 -11.05 -3.27
N ASN A 253 -8.12 -12.06 -2.47
CA ASN A 253 -9.08 -12.76 -1.64
C ASN A 253 -9.43 -11.94 -0.39
N PHE A 254 -10.65 -12.13 0.12
CA PHE A 254 -11.09 -11.49 1.37
C PHE A 254 -10.15 -11.86 2.53
N GLY A 255 -9.68 -10.86 3.26
CA GLY A 255 -8.75 -11.06 4.36
C GLY A 255 -7.27 -11.16 3.96
N SER A 256 -6.97 -11.20 2.67
CA SER A 256 -5.60 -11.12 2.17
C SER A 256 -5.08 -9.68 2.21
N SER A 257 -3.80 -9.54 2.42
CA SER A 257 -3.13 -8.24 2.44
C SER A 257 -1.86 -8.27 1.61
N TYR A 258 -1.45 -7.11 1.16
CA TYR A 258 -0.18 -6.88 0.44
C TYR A 258 0.51 -5.65 1.01
N ILE A 259 1.82 -5.56 0.80
CA ILE A 259 2.62 -4.45 1.29
C ILE A 259 2.09 -3.12 0.72
N CYS A 260 1.78 -2.18 1.61
CA CYS A 260 1.29 -0.85 1.23
C CYS A 260 2.33 -0.10 0.41
N PRO A 261 1.94 0.64 -0.65
CA PRO A 261 2.84 1.62 -1.27
C PRO A 261 3.48 2.54 -0.23
N PHE A 262 4.75 2.84 -0.40
CA PHE A 262 5.58 3.64 0.53
C PHE A 262 5.85 3.00 1.89
N SER A 263 5.43 1.77 2.15
CA SER A 263 5.78 1.07 3.39
C SER A 263 7.26 0.69 3.42
N THR A 264 7.91 0.92 4.56
CA THR A 264 9.22 0.35 4.85
C THR A 264 9.15 -1.18 4.89
N ARG A 265 10.30 -1.85 4.69
CA ARG A 265 10.43 -3.31 4.74
C ARG A 265 11.32 -3.74 5.90
N ALA A 266 10.93 -4.80 6.56
CA ALA A 266 11.68 -5.36 7.69
C ALA A 266 12.84 -6.24 7.23
N ASN A 267 13.74 -5.68 6.45
CA ASN A 267 14.98 -6.32 6.04
C ASN A 267 16.20 -5.48 6.43
N GLU A 268 17.39 -6.08 6.41
CA GLU A 268 18.62 -5.42 6.87
C GLU A 268 18.96 -4.14 6.10
N ASN A 269 18.54 -4.03 4.84
CA ASN A 269 18.82 -2.89 3.98
C ASN A 269 17.78 -1.75 4.15
N ALA A 270 16.77 -1.92 5.03
CA ALA A 270 15.71 -0.95 5.22
C ALA A 270 15.09 -0.47 3.89
N THR A 271 14.77 -1.40 3.00
CA THR A 271 14.17 -1.06 1.70
C THR A 271 12.74 -0.56 1.86
N VAL A 272 12.19 0.04 0.81
CA VAL A 272 10.84 0.57 0.78
C VAL A 272 10.07 -0.04 -0.39
N ALA A 273 8.81 -0.40 -0.16
CA ALA A 273 7.88 -0.78 -1.22
C ALA A 273 7.44 0.50 -1.95
N PHE A 274 7.94 0.70 -3.17
CA PHE A 274 7.86 2.01 -3.81
C PHE A 274 7.12 1.95 -5.15
N PRO A 275 6.07 2.79 -5.32
CA PRO A 275 5.46 3.02 -6.63
C PRO A 275 6.50 3.56 -7.61
N VAL A 276 6.48 3.08 -8.84
CA VAL A 276 7.31 3.58 -9.93
C VAL A 276 6.45 3.78 -11.16
N SER A 277 6.85 4.67 -12.06
CA SER A 277 6.26 4.72 -13.40
C SER A 277 6.78 3.54 -14.25
N TRP A 278 6.08 3.21 -15.32
CA TRP A 278 6.55 2.21 -16.28
C TRP A 278 7.91 2.56 -16.90
N GLN A 279 8.19 3.85 -17.08
CA GLN A 279 9.47 4.33 -17.60
C GLN A 279 10.60 4.12 -16.57
N GLU A 280 10.33 4.38 -15.29
CA GLU A 280 11.27 4.13 -14.20
C GLU A 280 11.51 2.64 -14.01
N LEU A 281 10.45 1.79 -14.07
CA LEU A 281 10.57 0.35 -13.95
C LEU A 281 11.50 -0.25 -15.02
N ASN A 282 11.43 0.23 -16.25
CA ASN A 282 12.29 -0.23 -17.34
C ASN A 282 13.80 -0.06 -17.07
N LYS A 283 14.15 0.89 -16.21
CA LYS A 283 15.54 1.21 -15.83
C LYS A 283 15.86 0.81 -14.38
N TYR A 284 14.91 0.13 -13.72
CA TYR A 284 15.03 -0.19 -12.31
C TYR A 284 15.92 -1.39 -12.07
N ASP A 285 16.84 -1.29 -11.12
CA ASP A 285 17.61 -2.46 -10.67
C ASP A 285 16.97 -3.02 -9.39
N LEU A 286 16.34 -4.19 -9.51
CA LEU A 286 15.76 -4.90 -8.36
C LEU A 286 16.82 -5.41 -7.37
N LYS A 287 18.10 -5.43 -7.76
CA LYS A 287 19.22 -5.80 -6.88
C LYS A 287 19.69 -4.61 -6.03
N ASP A 288 19.44 -3.35 -6.47
CA ASP A 288 19.68 -2.14 -5.70
C ASP A 288 18.36 -1.39 -5.41
N PRO A 289 17.47 -1.98 -4.60
CA PRO A 289 16.16 -1.40 -4.32
C PRO A 289 16.28 -0.07 -3.57
N LEU A 290 15.25 0.75 -3.70
CA LEU A 290 15.16 2.00 -2.98
C LEU A 290 15.13 1.74 -1.46
N THR A 291 16.01 2.42 -0.73
CA THR A 291 16.14 2.29 0.72
C THR A 291 15.59 3.51 1.44
N LEU A 292 15.22 3.34 2.70
CA LEU A 292 14.78 4.44 3.56
C LEU A 292 15.83 5.56 3.67
N MET A 293 17.11 5.20 3.74
CA MET A 293 18.22 6.17 3.75
C MET A 293 18.26 7.03 2.49
N LYS A 294 18.09 6.42 1.31
CA LYS A 294 18.03 7.17 0.04
C LYS A 294 16.84 8.13 0.00
N LEU A 295 15.73 7.80 0.66
CA LEU A 295 14.52 8.64 0.70
C LEU A 295 14.62 9.79 1.71
N ILE A 296 15.15 9.55 2.91
CA ILE A 296 15.36 10.60 3.93
C ILE A 296 16.35 11.67 3.43
N SER A 297 17.32 11.28 2.62
CA SER A 297 18.34 12.21 2.08
C SER A 297 17.91 12.99 0.84
N LYS A 298 16.74 12.71 0.26
CA LYS A 298 16.26 13.34 -0.98
C LYS A 298 15.11 14.31 -0.69
N ALA A 299 15.00 15.33 -1.55
CA ALA A 299 13.86 16.26 -1.59
C ALA A 299 12.52 15.53 -1.82
N PRO A 300 11.37 16.17 -1.55
CA PRO A 300 10.06 15.54 -1.54
C PRO A 300 9.81 14.61 -2.72
N VAL A 301 9.39 13.42 -2.43
CA VAL A 301 9.08 12.37 -3.41
C VAL A 301 7.77 12.72 -4.13
N LYS A 302 7.81 12.79 -5.46
CA LYS A 302 6.59 12.91 -6.27
C LYS A 302 5.94 11.54 -6.42
N HIS A 303 4.60 11.50 -6.43
CA HIS A 303 3.87 10.26 -6.67
C HIS A 303 3.95 9.88 -8.15
N PRO A 304 4.53 8.71 -8.51
CA PRO A 304 4.66 8.29 -9.90
C PRO A 304 3.31 7.97 -10.58
N TRP A 305 2.31 7.62 -9.78
CA TRP A 305 0.97 7.23 -10.26
C TRP A 305 0.00 8.42 -10.22
N ARG A 306 0.21 9.41 -11.11
CA ARG A 306 -0.55 10.67 -11.07
C ARG A 306 -2.05 10.49 -11.20
N ASP A 307 -2.47 9.60 -12.10
CA ASP A 307 -3.89 9.45 -12.49
C ASP A 307 -4.57 8.26 -11.80
N TYR A 308 -3.86 7.51 -10.98
CA TYR A 308 -4.33 6.27 -10.35
C TYR A 308 -5.71 6.39 -9.70
N TRP A 309 -5.95 7.42 -8.91
CA TRP A 309 -7.21 7.62 -8.17
C TRP A 309 -8.30 8.34 -8.98
N GLY A 310 -7.98 8.82 -10.17
CA GLY A 310 -8.91 9.48 -11.09
C GLY A 310 -9.47 8.55 -12.15
N LEU A 311 -8.94 7.34 -12.28
CA LEU A 311 -9.40 6.37 -13.27
C LEU A 311 -10.72 5.73 -12.83
N ASP A 312 -11.72 5.80 -13.73
CA ASP A 312 -12.97 5.06 -13.63
C ASP A 312 -12.89 3.86 -14.58
N GLN A 313 -12.13 2.84 -14.19
CA GLN A 313 -12.01 1.63 -15.03
C GLN A 313 -12.98 0.55 -14.56
N ARG A 314 -13.60 -0.07 -15.56
CA ARG A 314 -14.52 -1.20 -15.40
C ARG A 314 -14.06 -2.36 -16.26
N ILE A 315 -14.19 -3.54 -15.71
CA ILE A 315 -13.88 -4.77 -16.42
C ILE A 315 -15.03 -5.08 -17.36
N LYS A 316 -14.75 -5.13 -18.65
CA LYS A 316 -15.72 -5.53 -19.66
C LYS A 316 -15.82 -7.05 -19.65
N ILE A 317 -16.96 -7.56 -19.16
CA ILE A 317 -17.29 -8.99 -19.27
C ILE A 317 -17.95 -9.17 -20.62
N TYR A 318 -17.21 -9.69 -21.59
CA TYR A 318 -17.80 -10.18 -22.83
C TYR A 318 -18.48 -11.50 -22.52
N LYS A 319 -19.80 -11.55 -22.79
CA LYS A 319 -20.61 -12.77 -22.67
C LYS A 319 -20.30 -13.72 -23.82
#